data_7706a593e7aee5e0eb55bc99b678c6be
#
_entry.id   7706a593e7aee5e0eb55bc99b678c6be
#
_cell.length_a   1.000
_cell.length_b   1.000
_cell.length_c   1.000
_cell.angle_alpha   90.00
_cell.angle_beta   90.00
_cell.angle_gamma   90.00
#
_symmetry.space_group_name_H-M   'P 1'
#
loop_
_entity.id
_entity.type
_entity.pdbx_description
1 polymer ?
#
loop_
_entity_poly.entity_id
_entity_poly.type
_entity_poly.pdbx_seq_one_letter_code
_entity_poly.pdbx_strand_id
1 'polypeptide(L)'
;MTIKLRLFLKVSVVSRVNTVLGPVPAEELKIVAVHEHIGYGMPGSELDTRWWKTPEERYEETIPKLRQFHEYGGGTFVDVTGICNGRDVDYYKSLSAKTGVHIVACTGFVGGDTALPFFARASVDYLTRQFVHELTVGIGGTGSRAGVIKVGVSRGGRMTDLDKRIYRAAARAALATGVPILTHLAIDAENAIAIFREEGLPLDRVLFGHADDGVNAEKTRDTWIAEQGGRVGFDTFGYETELEDPPFWARPRKERLDHFLRFIGQGHLDKALVSADANCSPLGWPGVRGHTVNYLFEDLIPDLRNAGVDETTITTLFVDNPADFLTVQN
;
A
#
# COMPACT_ATOMS: atom_id res chain seq x y z
N MET A 1 20.14 43.71 35.95
CA MET A 1 18.95 43.20 35.28
C MET A 1 19.41 42.27 34.15
N THR A 2 19.50 40.96 34.42
CA THR A 2 20.13 40.01 33.50
C THR A 2 19.05 39.26 32.75
N ILE A 3 18.88 39.57 31.46
CA ILE A 3 17.95 38.90 30.58
C ILE A 3 18.50 37.52 30.23
N LYS A 4 17.89 36.47 30.78
CA LYS A 4 18.14 35.08 30.32
C LYS A 4 17.41 34.83 29.01
N LEU A 5 18.15 34.85 27.89
CA LEU A 5 17.67 34.33 26.62
C LEU A 5 17.44 32.81 26.77
N ARG A 6 16.18 32.33 26.79
CA ARG A 6 15.85 30.95 26.59
C ARG A 6 15.90 30.67 25.08
N LEU A 7 16.98 30.07 24.61
CA LEU A 7 17.00 29.42 23.30
C LEU A 7 16.05 28.21 23.35
N PHE A 8 14.87 28.34 22.78
CA PHE A 8 14.06 27.19 22.41
C PHE A 8 14.68 26.59 21.14
N LEU A 9 15.54 25.59 21.30
CA LEU A 9 15.87 24.68 20.20
C LEU A 9 14.55 24.00 19.79
N LYS A 10 13.94 24.43 18.67
CA LYS A 10 12.97 23.62 17.94
C LYS A 10 13.74 22.39 17.46
N VAL A 11 13.69 21.30 18.22
CA VAL A 11 14.04 19.98 17.66
C VAL A 11 12.95 19.70 16.64
N SER A 12 13.25 19.87 15.36
CA SER A 12 12.38 19.41 14.29
C SER A 12 12.38 17.89 14.42
N VAL A 13 11.23 17.33 14.80
CA VAL A 13 11.04 15.88 14.77
C VAL A 13 11.12 15.50 13.30
N VAL A 14 12.18 14.82 12.91
CA VAL A 14 12.33 14.31 11.53
C VAL A 14 11.26 13.26 11.33
N SER A 15 10.35 13.52 10.40
CA SER A 15 9.31 12.58 10.00
C SER A 15 9.95 11.31 9.43
N ARG A 16 9.58 10.15 9.94
CA ARG A 16 10.20 8.87 9.60
C ARG A 16 9.21 7.86 9.10
N VAL A 17 9.67 6.99 8.21
CA VAL A 17 8.94 5.85 7.67
C VAL A 17 9.68 4.55 8.01
N ASN A 18 8.98 3.54 8.51
CA ASN A 18 9.57 2.24 8.80
C ASN A 18 9.81 1.48 7.49
N THR A 19 11.05 1.13 7.22
CA THR A 19 11.43 0.20 6.14
C THR A 19 11.98 -1.10 6.73
N VAL A 20 12.12 -2.11 5.89
CA VAL A 20 12.65 -3.42 6.33
C VAL A 20 14.10 -3.36 6.81
N LEU A 21 14.87 -2.35 6.41
CA LEU A 21 16.25 -2.11 6.88
C LEU A 21 16.32 -1.10 8.04
N GLY A 22 15.21 -0.61 8.52
CA GLY A 22 15.10 0.38 9.59
C GLY A 22 14.37 1.65 9.15
N PRO A 23 14.10 2.58 10.09
CA PRO A 23 13.37 3.81 9.78
C PRO A 23 14.25 4.79 9.00
N VAL A 24 13.69 5.37 7.91
CA VAL A 24 14.34 6.39 7.09
C VAL A 24 13.59 7.72 7.19
N PRO A 25 14.27 8.87 7.00
CA PRO A 25 13.60 10.16 6.85
C PRO A 25 12.64 10.17 5.67
N ALA A 26 11.49 10.85 5.81
CA ALA A 26 10.48 10.88 4.76
C ALA A 26 10.98 11.56 3.46
N GLU A 27 11.91 12.50 3.58
CA GLU A 27 12.57 13.17 2.45
C GLU A 27 13.50 12.26 1.63
N GLU A 28 13.88 11.08 2.14
CA GLU A 28 14.72 10.10 1.44
C GLU A 28 13.91 9.10 0.60
N LEU A 29 12.57 9.10 0.68
CA LEU A 29 11.72 8.13 0.00
C LEU A 29 11.76 8.22 -1.53
N LYS A 30 12.05 9.41 -2.11
CA LYS A 30 12.02 9.70 -3.56
C LYS A 30 10.65 9.38 -4.15
N ILE A 31 10.59 8.85 -5.39
CA ILE A 31 9.36 8.34 -5.99
C ILE A 31 8.93 7.07 -5.28
N VAL A 32 7.69 7.03 -4.83
CA VAL A 32 7.11 5.94 -4.04
C VAL A 32 6.07 5.20 -4.85
N ALA A 33 6.23 3.89 -4.98
CA ALA A 33 5.16 2.97 -5.38
C ALA A 33 4.43 2.52 -4.10
N VAL A 34 3.24 3.07 -3.88
CA VAL A 34 2.58 3.05 -2.56
C VAL A 34 1.74 1.81 -2.29
N HIS A 35 1.46 1.02 -3.33
CA HIS A 35 0.65 -0.20 -3.25
C HIS A 35 1.17 -1.24 -4.25
N GLU A 36 2.02 -2.13 -3.78
CA GLU A 36 2.67 -3.14 -4.61
C GLU A 36 2.84 -4.47 -3.87
N HIS A 37 3.28 -5.50 -4.59
CA HIS A 37 3.58 -6.83 -4.07
C HIS A 37 4.92 -7.35 -4.60
N ILE A 38 5.78 -7.83 -3.71
CA ILE A 38 7.01 -8.54 -4.09
C ILE A 38 6.69 -9.98 -4.46
N GLY A 39 5.85 -10.63 -3.66
CA GLY A 39 5.41 -11.99 -3.91
C GLY A 39 4.06 -12.25 -3.27
N TYR A 40 2.99 -12.03 -4.02
CA TYR A 40 1.64 -12.24 -3.52
C TYR A 40 1.07 -13.56 -4.02
N GLY A 41 0.39 -14.27 -3.12
CA GLY A 41 -0.39 -15.45 -3.42
C GLY A 41 -1.54 -15.65 -2.43
N MET A 42 -2.51 -16.47 -2.81
CA MET A 42 -3.57 -16.87 -1.89
C MET A 42 -3.01 -17.76 -0.78
N PRO A 43 -3.55 -17.71 0.44
CA PRO A 43 -3.09 -18.56 1.55
C PRO A 43 -3.08 -20.04 1.16
N GLY A 44 -1.93 -20.67 1.33
CA GLY A 44 -1.71 -22.06 0.93
C GLY A 44 -1.19 -22.27 -0.49
N SER A 45 -1.12 -21.21 -1.32
CA SER A 45 -0.56 -21.32 -2.68
C SER A 45 0.90 -21.77 -2.70
N GLU A 46 1.66 -21.44 -1.67
CA GLU A 46 3.04 -21.89 -1.46
C GLU A 46 3.18 -23.42 -1.27
N LEU A 47 2.09 -24.12 -0.99
CA LEU A 47 2.04 -25.57 -0.84
C LEU A 47 1.80 -26.29 -2.18
N ASP A 48 1.44 -25.58 -3.24
CA ASP A 48 1.30 -26.15 -4.58
C ASP A 48 2.68 -26.30 -5.24
N THR A 49 3.20 -27.51 -5.21
CA THR A 49 4.56 -27.82 -5.69
C THR A 49 4.80 -27.49 -7.17
N ARG A 50 3.75 -27.28 -7.97
CA ARG A 50 3.88 -26.87 -9.38
C ARG A 50 4.33 -25.39 -9.52
N TRP A 51 4.14 -24.60 -8.48
CA TRP A 51 4.44 -23.16 -8.44
C TRP A 51 5.56 -22.82 -7.46
N TRP A 52 6.14 -23.86 -6.86
CA TRP A 52 7.25 -23.67 -5.95
C TRP A 52 8.47 -23.15 -6.73
N LYS A 53 9.12 -22.15 -6.17
CA LYS A 53 10.33 -21.53 -6.71
C LYS A 53 11.45 -21.59 -5.68
N THR A 54 12.66 -21.86 -6.13
CA THR A 54 13.85 -21.73 -5.29
C THR A 54 14.04 -20.26 -4.89
N PRO A 55 14.78 -19.99 -3.80
CA PRO A 55 15.18 -18.60 -3.48
C PRO A 55 15.90 -17.92 -4.64
N GLU A 56 16.75 -18.63 -5.37
CA GLU A 56 17.50 -18.13 -6.51
C GLU A 56 16.56 -17.68 -7.65
N GLU A 57 15.59 -18.51 -8.02
CA GLU A 57 14.58 -18.17 -9.04
C GLU A 57 13.77 -16.92 -8.65
N ARG A 58 13.39 -16.80 -7.37
CA ARG A 58 12.71 -15.60 -6.87
C ARG A 58 13.59 -14.35 -6.99
N TYR A 59 14.89 -14.46 -6.71
CA TYR A 59 15.83 -13.33 -6.87
C TYR A 59 16.01 -12.97 -8.35
N GLU A 60 16.13 -13.95 -9.24
CA GLU A 60 16.26 -13.73 -10.70
C GLU A 60 15.05 -13.00 -11.28
N GLU A 61 13.84 -13.24 -10.76
CA GLU A 61 12.63 -12.54 -11.18
C GLU A 61 12.51 -11.12 -10.61
N THR A 62 12.87 -10.92 -9.35
CA THR A 62 12.51 -9.70 -8.61
C THR A 62 13.60 -8.64 -8.67
N ILE A 63 14.88 -9.03 -8.57
CA ILE A 63 16.00 -8.06 -8.55
C ILE A 63 16.05 -7.19 -9.81
N PRO A 64 15.90 -7.72 -11.05
CA PRO A 64 15.92 -6.88 -12.23
C PRO A 64 14.82 -5.81 -12.24
N LYS A 65 13.61 -6.18 -11.80
CA LYS A 65 12.46 -5.26 -11.74
C LYS A 65 12.70 -4.12 -10.75
N LEU A 66 13.20 -4.43 -9.56
CA LEU A 66 13.49 -3.42 -8.55
C LEU A 66 14.70 -2.55 -8.91
N ARG A 67 15.72 -3.10 -9.57
CA ARG A 67 16.85 -2.30 -10.08
C ARG A 67 16.40 -1.32 -11.15
N GLN A 68 15.59 -1.77 -12.09
CA GLN A 68 15.04 -0.90 -13.13
C GLN A 68 14.15 0.20 -12.50
N PHE A 69 13.31 -0.14 -11.51
CA PHE A 69 12.58 0.84 -10.72
C PHE A 69 13.50 1.90 -10.12
N HIS A 70 14.60 1.47 -9.51
CA HIS A 70 15.60 2.37 -8.92
C HIS A 70 16.30 3.25 -9.98
N GLU A 71 16.69 2.68 -11.12
CA GLU A 71 17.33 3.37 -12.24
C GLU A 71 16.43 4.46 -12.84
N TYR A 72 15.12 4.26 -12.84
CA TYR A 72 14.12 5.25 -13.26
C TYR A 72 13.87 6.35 -12.21
N GLY A 73 14.49 6.28 -11.04
CA GLY A 73 14.33 7.27 -9.96
C GLY A 73 13.39 6.84 -8.84
N GLY A 74 12.86 5.62 -8.90
CA GLY A 74 12.09 5.02 -7.81
C GLY A 74 12.95 4.81 -6.57
N GLY A 75 12.46 5.20 -5.41
CA GLY A 75 13.19 5.07 -4.15
C GLY A 75 12.53 4.13 -3.16
N THR A 76 11.21 4.05 -3.16
CA THR A 76 10.46 3.30 -2.16
C THR A 76 9.36 2.46 -2.77
N PHE A 77 9.33 1.20 -2.37
CA PHE A 77 8.37 0.18 -2.76
C PHE A 77 7.59 -0.26 -1.51
N VAL A 78 6.29 -0.01 -1.46
CA VAL A 78 5.43 -0.41 -0.34
C VAL A 78 4.80 -1.75 -0.66
N ASP A 79 5.31 -2.80 -0.02
CA ASP A 79 4.75 -4.15 -0.14
C ASP A 79 3.56 -4.29 0.81
N VAL A 80 2.38 -4.47 0.25
CA VAL A 80 1.13 -4.65 0.98
C VAL A 80 0.64 -6.09 1.00
N THR A 81 1.54 -7.03 0.78
CA THR A 81 1.31 -8.47 0.95
C THR A 81 1.08 -8.77 2.42
N GLY A 82 -0.18 -9.02 2.77
CA GLY A 82 -0.62 -9.23 4.14
C GLY A 82 -0.12 -10.53 4.77
N ILE A 83 -0.43 -10.69 6.04
CA ILE A 83 -0.24 -11.95 6.78
C ILE A 83 -0.97 -13.06 6.02
N CYS A 84 -0.35 -14.23 5.86
CA CYS A 84 -0.82 -15.40 5.12
C CYS A 84 -0.82 -15.29 3.58
N ASN A 85 -0.34 -14.22 2.98
CA ASN A 85 -0.36 -14.02 1.52
C ASN A 85 1.02 -14.15 0.85
N GLY A 86 2.02 -14.72 1.54
CA GLY A 86 3.37 -14.90 0.99
C GLY A 86 4.38 -13.84 1.44
N ARG A 87 4.03 -12.96 2.39
CA ARG A 87 4.95 -11.97 2.97
C ARG A 87 6.20 -12.64 3.56
N ASP A 88 7.37 -12.24 3.07
CA ASP A 88 8.68 -12.78 3.46
C ASP A 88 9.68 -11.63 3.74
N VAL A 89 9.77 -11.22 5.00
CA VAL A 89 10.51 -10.01 5.38
C VAL A 89 12.04 -10.20 5.29
N ASP A 90 12.57 -11.39 5.52
CA ASP A 90 14.01 -11.63 5.34
C ASP A 90 14.40 -11.56 3.85
N TYR A 91 13.53 -12.04 2.97
CA TYR A 91 13.68 -11.87 1.53
C TYR A 91 13.63 -10.37 1.14
N TYR A 92 12.69 -9.59 1.69
CA TYR A 92 12.59 -8.14 1.45
C TYR A 92 13.83 -7.39 1.91
N LYS A 93 14.39 -7.73 3.07
CA LYS A 93 15.67 -7.15 3.56
C LYS A 93 16.80 -7.39 2.57
N SER A 94 16.90 -8.62 2.08
CA SER A 94 17.93 -8.98 1.09
C SER A 94 17.73 -8.21 -0.23
N LEU A 95 16.50 -8.09 -0.73
CA LEU A 95 16.18 -7.31 -1.93
C LEU A 95 16.52 -5.84 -1.75
N SER A 96 16.09 -5.23 -0.64
CA SER A 96 16.38 -3.83 -0.34
C SER A 96 17.90 -3.55 -0.32
N ALA A 97 18.67 -4.42 0.34
CA ALA A 97 20.12 -4.29 0.40
C ALA A 97 20.81 -4.47 -0.97
N LYS A 98 20.27 -5.32 -1.85
CA LYS A 98 20.84 -5.62 -3.19
C LYS A 98 20.47 -4.61 -4.27
N THR A 99 19.37 -3.88 -4.08
CA THR A 99 18.81 -2.99 -5.12
C THR A 99 18.88 -1.50 -4.75
N GLY A 100 19.06 -1.17 -3.49
CA GLY A 100 19.04 0.21 -2.98
C GLY A 100 17.62 0.79 -2.86
N VAL A 101 16.58 0.00 -3.13
CA VAL A 101 15.18 0.41 -2.97
C VAL A 101 14.77 0.24 -1.50
N HIS A 102 14.19 1.27 -0.90
CA HIS A 102 13.54 1.13 0.39
C HIS A 102 12.28 0.26 0.25
N ILE A 103 12.18 -0.81 1.02
CA ILE A 103 10.98 -1.65 1.05
C ILE A 103 10.26 -1.40 2.37
N VAL A 104 8.99 -1.02 2.28
CA VAL A 104 8.08 -0.87 3.41
C VAL A 104 7.19 -2.11 3.45
N ALA A 105 7.27 -2.90 4.52
CA ALA A 105 6.40 -4.06 4.70
C ALA A 105 5.13 -3.69 5.45
N CYS A 106 4.05 -4.44 5.22
CA CYS A 106 2.79 -4.26 5.95
C CYS A 106 2.59 -5.31 7.06
N THR A 107 1.73 -4.99 8.03
CA THR A 107 1.01 -5.94 8.86
C THR A 107 -0.46 -6.03 8.40
N GLY A 108 -1.25 -6.93 8.98
CA GLY A 108 -2.68 -7.04 8.66
C GLY A 108 -2.99 -8.07 7.57
N PHE A 109 -4.21 -8.02 7.02
CA PHE A 109 -4.73 -9.02 6.09
C PHE A 109 -5.33 -8.34 4.86
N VAL A 110 -5.17 -8.94 3.69
CA VAL A 110 -5.76 -8.45 2.43
C VAL A 110 -7.29 -8.52 2.47
N GLY A 111 -7.84 -9.50 3.17
CA GLY A 111 -9.26 -9.66 3.47
C GLY A 111 -9.43 -10.71 4.55
N GLY A 112 -10.60 -10.78 5.18
CA GLY A 112 -10.89 -11.80 6.19
C GLY A 112 -10.86 -13.22 5.63
N ASP A 113 -11.20 -13.37 4.35
CA ASP A 113 -11.13 -14.66 3.64
C ASP A 113 -9.70 -15.13 3.35
N THR A 114 -8.69 -14.26 3.53
CA THR A 114 -7.28 -14.64 3.47
C THR A 114 -6.70 -15.02 4.84
N ALA A 115 -7.44 -14.77 5.92
CA ALA A 115 -7.01 -15.11 7.27
C ALA A 115 -7.14 -16.62 7.53
N LEU A 116 -6.03 -17.30 7.81
CA LEU A 116 -6.05 -18.73 8.17
C LEU A 116 -6.89 -18.98 9.44
N PRO A 117 -7.36 -20.21 9.68
CA PRO A 117 -8.29 -20.54 10.78
C PRO A 117 -7.85 -20.06 12.16
N PHE A 118 -6.55 -19.97 12.40
CA PHE A 118 -6.02 -19.43 13.66
C PHE A 118 -6.44 -17.97 13.86
N PHE A 119 -6.21 -17.11 12.85
CA PHE A 119 -6.54 -15.69 12.91
C PHE A 119 -8.04 -15.43 12.74
N ALA A 120 -8.73 -16.26 11.95
CA ALA A 120 -10.17 -16.13 11.72
C ALA A 120 -11.01 -16.23 13.02
N ARG A 121 -10.47 -16.88 14.06
CA ARG A 121 -11.09 -17.01 15.38
C ARG A 121 -10.62 -15.97 16.40
N ALA A 122 -9.63 -15.15 16.05
CA ALA A 122 -9.04 -14.19 16.97
C ALA A 122 -10.02 -13.05 17.33
N SER A 123 -9.91 -12.57 18.56
CA SER A 123 -10.64 -11.39 18.99
C SER A 123 -10.02 -10.10 18.42
N VAL A 124 -10.76 -8.99 18.44
CA VAL A 124 -10.23 -7.66 18.08
C VAL A 124 -8.97 -7.35 18.89
N ASP A 125 -8.99 -7.58 20.20
CA ASP A 125 -7.85 -7.27 21.08
C ASP A 125 -6.62 -8.13 20.77
N TYR A 126 -6.82 -9.39 20.38
CA TYR A 126 -5.70 -10.25 19.94
C TYR A 126 -5.08 -9.71 18.65
N LEU A 127 -5.91 -9.41 17.63
CA LEU A 127 -5.45 -8.86 16.35
C LEU A 127 -4.77 -7.51 16.56
N THR A 128 -5.32 -6.64 17.41
CA THR A 128 -4.69 -5.35 17.75
C THR A 128 -3.29 -5.55 18.33
N ARG A 129 -3.13 -6.43 19.32
CA ARG A 129 -1.79 -6.73 19.88
C ARG A 129 -0.83 -7.30 18.85
N GLN A 130 -1.31 -8.17 17.95
CA GLN A 130 -0.50 -8.71 16.86
C GLN A 130 0.00 -7.61 15.93
N PHE A 131 -0.88 -6.71 15.50
CA PHE A 131 -0.51 -5.60 14.62
C PHE A 131 0.44 -4.62 15.34
N VAL A 132 0.14 -4.21 16.56
CA VAL A 132 1.01 -3.34 17.36
C VAL A 132 2.40 -3.97 17.55
N HIS A 133 2.47 -5.28 17.81
CA HIS A 133 3.75 -5.98 17.93
C HIS A 133 4.59 -5.87 16.63
N GLU A 134 3.99 -6.13 15.47
CA GLU A 134 4.69 -6.02 14.19
C GLU A 134 5.09 -4.57 13.83
N LEU A 135 4.32 -3.59 14.32
CA LEU A 135 4.59 -2.16 14.11
C LEU A 135 5.67 -1.59 15.06
N THR A 136 5.86 -2.18 16.25
CA THR A 136 6.72 -1.61 17.30
C THR A 136 7.94 -2.48 17.63
N VAL A 137 7.81 -3.79 17.55
CA VAL A 137 8.87 -4.76 17.86
C VAL A 137 9.47 -5.33 16.59
N GLY A 138 8.64 -5.86 15.69
CA GLY A 138 9.08 -6.40 14.40
C GLY A 138 8.31 -7.65 13.97
N ILE A 139 8.42 -7.97 12.69
CA ILE A 139 7.76 -9.07 12.03
C ILE A 139 8.63 -10.34 12.17
N GLY A 140 8.04 -11.43 12.67
CA GLY A 140 8.64 -12.76 12.61
C GLY A 140 10.04 -12.89 13.25
N GLY A 141 10.38 -12.05 14.23
CA GLY A 141 11.70 -12.06 14.86
C GLY A 141 12.81 -11.40 14.04
N THR A 142 12.51 -10.82 12.88
CA THR A 142 13.48 -10.15 11.99
C THR A 142 13.98 -8.80 12.52
N GLY A 143 13.28 -8.21 13.50
CA GLY A 143 13.50 -6.85 13.98
C GLY A 143 12.99 -5.75 13.03
N SER A 144 12.53 -6.10 11.83
CA SER A 144 11.96 -5.17 10.87
C SER A 144 10.52 -4.83 11.23
N ARG A 145 10.21 -3.57 11.44
CA ARG A 145 8.87 -3.09 11.78
C ARG A 145 8.06 -2.82 10.51
N ALA A 146 6.78 -3.17 10.55
CA ALA A 146 5.87 -2.77 9.49
C ALA A 146 5.72 -1.23 9.42
N GLY A 147 5.54 -0.70 8.21
CA GLY A 147 5.33 0.74 7.98
C GLY A 147 3.91 1.10 7.55
N VAL A 148 3.08 0.11 7.24
CA VAL A 148 1.65 0.27 6.93
C VAL A 148 0.85 -0.90 7.50
N ILE A 149 -0.47 -0.70 7.66
CA ILE A 149 -1.43 -1.75 8.05
C ILE A 149 -2.31 -2.05 6.84
N LYS A 150 -2.31 -3.30 6.35
CA LYS A 150 -3.20 -3.74 5.26
C LYS A 150 -4.50 -4.28 5.84
N VAL A 151 -5.61 -3.84 5.27
CA VAL A 151 -6.94 -4.41 5.53
C VAL A 151 -7.70 -4.54 4.22
N GLY A 152 -8.76 -5.33 4.20
CA GLY A 152 -9.63 -5.44 3.04
C GLY A 152 -10.93 -6.15 3.35
N VAL A 153 -11.87 -6.03 2.42
CA VAL A 153 -13.16 -6.71 2.48
C VAL A 153 -13.01 -8.07 1.80
N SER A 154 -13.53 -9.12 2.45
CA SER A 154 -13.59 -10.47 1.88
C SER A 154 -14.31 -10.47 0.53
N ARG A 155 -13.97 -11.40 -0.34
CA ARG A 155 -14.63 -11.59 -1.63
C ARG A 155 -16.15 -11.73 -1.42
N GLY A 156 -16.91 -11.04 -2.27
CA GLY A 156 -18.38 -10.96 -2.14
C GLY A 156 -18.89 -9.54 -1.91
N GLY A 157 -17.98 -8.57 -1.71
CA GLY A 157 -18.31 -7.14 -1.79
C GLY A 157 -18.99 -6.54 -0.57
N ARG A 158 -19.09 -7.29 0.54
CA ARG A 158 -19.62 -6.81 1.83
C ARG A 158 -18.76 -7.30 2.97
N MET A 159 -18.56 -6.45 3.98
CA MET A 159 -17.82 -6.80 5.17
C MET A 159 -18.47 -7.94 5.95
N THR A 160 -17.71 -9.00 6.15
CA THR A 160 -18.02 -10.06 7.11
C THR A 160 -17.75 -9.62 8.54
N ASP A 161 -18.18 -10.39 9.52
CA ASP A 161 -17.85 -10.09 10.94
C ASP A 161 -16.35 -10.20 11.22
N LEU A 162 -15.63 -11.01 10.44
CA LEU A 162 -14.18 -11.08 10.53
C LEU A 162 -13.52 -9.82 9.95
N ASP A 163 -13.98 -9.34 8.79
CA ASP A 163 -13.49 -8.08 8.21
C ASP A 163 -13.68 -6.93 9.21
N LYS A 164 -14.87 -6.80 9.80
CA LYS A 164 -15.15 -5.77 10.82
C LYS A 164 -14.20 -5.86 12.02
N ARG A 165 -13.87 -7.06 12.47
CA ARG A 165 -12.89 -7.25 13.57
C ARG A 165 -11.48 -6.82 13.14
N ILE A 166 -11.06 -7.15 11.91
CA ILE A 166 -9.77 -6.76 11.35
C ILE A 166 -9.68 -5.24 11.22
N TYR A 167 -10.72 -4.59 10.68
CA TYR A 167 -10.77 -3.13 10.55
C TYR A 167 -10.71 -2.41 11.90
N ARG A 168 -11.46 -2.89 12.92
CA ARG A 168 -11.36 -2.34 14.28
C ARG A 168 -9.97 -2.51 14.88
N ALA A 169 -9.38 -3.69 14.73
CA ALA A 169 -8.04 -3.97 15.22
C ALA A 169 -6.98 -3.07 14.55
N ALA A 170 -7.12 -2.85 13.23
CA ALA A 170 -6.25 -1.96 12.47
C ALA A 170 -6.39 -0.50 12.94
N ALA A 171 -7.61 -0.01 13.15
CA ALA A 171 -7.85 1.34 13.67
C ALA A 171 -7.18 1.55 15.03
N ARG A 172 -7.35 0.61 15.96
CA ARG A 172 -6.72 0.67 17.28
C ARG A 172 -5.20 0.61 17.21
N ALA A 173 -4.65 -0.21 16.31
CA ALA A 173 -3.21 -0.29 16.11
C ALA A 173 -2.65 0.99 15.47
N ALA A 174 -3.35 1.57 14.48
CA ALA A 174 -2.98 2.85 13.88
C ALA A 174 -2.97 3.98 14.90
N LEU A 175 -4.01 4.09 15.72
CA LEU A 175 -4.09 5.09 16.83
C LEU A 175 -2.97 4.92 17.86
N ALA A 176 -2.59 3.67 18.16
CA ALA A 176 -1.54 3.39 19.13
C ALA A 176 -0.12 3.65 18.61
N THR A 177 0.09 3.64 17.27
CA THR A 177 1.43 3.64 16.68
C THR A 177 1.68 4.78 15.69
N GLY A 178 0.64 5.51 15.28
CA GLY A 178 0.72 6.56 14.25
C GLY A 178 0.95 6.05 12.83
N VAL A 179 0.94 4.73 12.59
CA VAL A 179 1.15 4.11 11.27
C VAL A 179 -0.15 4.12 10.46
N PRO A 180 -0.13 4.43 9.15
CA PRO A 180 -1.34 4.53 8.34
C PRO A 180 -1.93 3.16 7.96
N ILE A 181 -3.21 3.19 7.54
CA ILE A 181 -3.93 2.03 7.02
C ILE A 181 -4.09 2.13 5.51
N LEU A 182 -3.93 1.02 4.81
CA LEU A 182 -4.20 0.87 3.39
C LEU A 182 -5.24 -0.24 3.19
N THR A 183 -6.38 0.07 2.54
CA THR A 183 -7.40 -0.92 2.24
C THR A 183 -7.13 -1.61 0.90
N HIS A 184 -7.56 -2.87 0.75
CA HIS A 184 -7.45 -3.60 -0.51
C HIS A 184 -8.43 -3.05 -1.57
N LEU A 185 -9.70 -2.93 -1.20
CA LEU A 185 -10.76 -2.44 -2.09
C LEU A 185 -11.53 -1.32 -1.40
N ALA A 186 -12.00 -0.36 -2.17
CA ALA A 186 -12.93 0.67 -1.71
C ALA A 186 -14.39 0.16 -1.65
N ILE A 187 -14.63 -1.13 -1.87
CA ILE A 187 -15.93 -1.76 -1.71
C ILE A 187 -16.36 -1.66 -0.24
N ASP A 188 -17.63 -1.34 -0.01
CA ASP A 188 -18.21 -1.18 1.34
C ASP A 188 -17.52 -0.07 2.17
N ALA A 189 -17.07 1.00 1.47
CA ALA A 189 -16.35 2.12 2.08
C ALA A 189 -17.15 2.81 3.17
N GLU A 190 -18.48 2.83 3.08
CA GLU A 190 -19.37 3.39 4.09
C GLU A 190 -19.22 2.67 5.43
N ASN A 191 -19.22 1.34 5.43
CA ASN A 191 -18.99 0.54 6.63
C ASN A 191 -17.55 0.69 7.15
N ALA A 192 -16.56 0.76 6.26
CA ALA A 192 -15.17 1.00 6.64
C ALA A 192 -15.02 2.35 7.35
N ILE A 193 -15.55 3.42 6.77
CA ILE A 193 -15.53 4.78 7.34
C ILE A 193 -16.27 4.81 8.67
N ALA A 194 -17.45 4.16 8.77
CA ALA A 194 -18.19 4.09 10.02
C ALA A 194 -17.36 3.44 11.14
N ILE A 195 -16.70 2.30 10.84
CA ILE A 195 -15.83 1.61 11.81
C ILE A 195 -14.65 2.50 12.24
N PHE A 196 -13.96 3.14 11.28
CA PHE A 196 -12.83 4.01 11.60
C PHE A 196 -13.24 5.20 12.47
N ARG A 197 -14.39 5.81 12.17
CA ARG A 197 -14.95 6.91 12.99
C ARG A 197 -15.40 6.45 14.39
N GLU A 198 -16.01 5.26 14.50
CA GLU A 198 -16.36 4.68 15.79
C GLU A 198 -15.14 4.43 16.69
N GLU A 199 -14.02 4.02 16.11
CA GLU A 199 -12.75 3.83 16.83
C GLU A 199 -11.98 5.17 17.02
N GLY A 200 -12.42 6.28 16.42
CA GLY A 200 -11.79 7.60 16.54
C GLY A 200 -10.58 7.83 15.63
N LEU A 201 -10.42 7.01 14.57
CA LEU A 201 -9.31 7.16 13.64
C LEU A 201 -9.58 8.28 12.61
N PRO A 202 -8.67 9.27 12.45
CA PRO A 202 -8.74 10.26 11.38
C PRO A 202 -8.64 9.59 10.01
N LEU A 203 -9.51 9.97 9.06
CA LEU A 203 -9.57 9.31 7.75
C LEU A 203 -8.44 9.70 6.80
N ASP A 204 -7.74 10.80 7.04
CA ASP A 204 -6.51 11.17 6.31
C ASP A 204 -5.35 10.17 6.53
N ARG A 205 -5.48 9.29 7.53
CA ARG A 205 -4.58 8.16 7.81
C ARG A 205 -5.02 6.87 7.12
N VAL A 206 -6.03 6.91 6.26
CA VAL A 206 -6.57 5.75 5.54
C VAL A 206 -6.51 5.99 4.04
N LEU A 207 -5.82 5.09 3.33
CA LEU A 207 -5.83 4.99 1.87
C LEU A 207 -6.87 3.94 1.45
N PHE A 208 -7.88 4.37 0.72
CA PHE A 208 -8.88 3.49 0.11
C PHE A 208 -8.38 3.08 -1.28
N GLY A 209 -7.88 1.83 -1.40
CA GLY A 209 -7.26 1.31 -2.61
C GLY A 209 -8.25 0.95 -3.72
N HIS A 210 -7.71 0.81 -4.93
CA HIS A 210 -8.39 0.34 -6.15
C HIS A 210 -9.62 1.16 -6.54
N ALA A 211 -9.56 2.49 -6.39
CA ALA A 211 -10.64 3.36 -6.83
C ALA A 211 -10.79 3.40 -8.37
N ASP A 212 -9.73 3.03 -9.09
CA ASP A 212 -9.65 3.03 -10.54
C ASP A 212 -10.11 1.70 -11.18
N ASP A 213 -10.37 0.65 -10.42
CA ASP A 213 -10.83 -0.61 -10.98
C ASP A 213 -12.34 -0.63 -11.32
N GLY A 214 -12.76 -1.59 -12.18
CA GLY A 214 -14.13 -1.70 -12.67
C GLY A 214 -15.14 -2.21 -11.64
N VAL A 215 -14.70 -2.87 -10.57
CA VAL A 215 -15.56 -3.37 -9.49
C VAL A 215 -16.09 -2.20 -8.65
N ASN A 216 -15.33 -1.11 -8.61
CA ASN A 216 -15.71 0.13 -7.92
C ASN A 216 -16.51 1.08 -8.82
N ALA A 217 -17.28 0.57 -9.77
CA ALA A 217 -17.91 1.28 -10.88
C ALA A 217 -18.88 2.43 -10.53
N GLU A 218 -19.11 2.74 -9.27
CA GLU A 218 -19.77 3.98 -8.89
C GLU A 218 -18.81 5.15 -9.09
N LYS A 219 -18.99 5.86 -10.20
CA LYS A 219 -18.14 6.95 -10.70
C LYS A 219 -17.93 8.13 -9.74
N THR A 220 -18.47 8.08 -8.54
CA THR A 220 -18.43 9.15 -7.52
C THR A 220 -17.93 8.68 -6.16
N ARG A 221 -17.62 7.40 -5.98
CA ARG A 221 -17.17 6.84 -4.69
C ARG A 221 -15.83 7.44 -4.27
N ASP A 222 -14.90 7.57 -5.21
CA ASP A 222 -13.61 8.21 -5.03
C ASP A 222 -13.74 9.64 -4.47
N THR A 223 -14.52 10.48 -5.16
CA THR A 223 -14.82 11.85 -4.74
C THR A 223 -15.50 11.88 -3.37
N TRP A 224 -16.48 11.00 -3.14
CA TRP A 224 -17.15 10.92 -1.85
C TRP A 224 -16.18 10.51 -0.71
N ILE A 225 -15.28 9.55 -0.92
CA ILE A 225 -14.25 9.18 0.05
C ILE A 225 -13.34 10.38 0.37
N ALA A 226 -12.89 11.11 -0.66
CA ALA A 226 -12.06 12.29 -0.49
C ALA A 226 -12.79 13.38 0.31
N GLU A 227 -14.07 13.62 0.04
CA GLU A 227 -14.93 14.54 0.78
C GLU A 227 -15.14 14.12 2.24
N GLN A 228 -15.12 12.80 2.54
CA GLN A 228 -15.12 12.31 3.92
C GLN A 228 -13.78 12.52 4.64
N GLY A 229 -12.72 12.92 3.93
CA GLY A 229 -11.38 13.14 4.44
C GLY A 229 -10.39 12.01 4.18
N GLY A 230 -10.82 10.90 3.55
CA GLY A 230 -9.96 9.76 3.21
C GLY A 230 -9.02 10.06 2.05
N ARG A 231 -7.95 9.28 1.93
CA ARG A 231 -7.09 9.25 0.74
C ARG A 231 -7.58 8.19 -0.23
N VAL A 232 -7.37 8.42 -1.52
CA VAL A 232 -7.92 7.59 -2.60
C VAL A 232 -6.78 7.02 -3.43
N GLY A 233 -6.74 5.67 -3.54
CA GLY A 233 -5.75 4.93 -4.30
C GLY A 233 -6.20 4.70 -5.73
N PHE A 234 -5.52 5.32 -6.67
CA PHE A 234 -5.52 4.98 -8.09
C PHE A 234 -4.32 4.08 -8.32
N ASP A 235 -4.44 2.83 -7.93
CA ASP A 235 -3.30 1.97 -7.68
C ASP A 235 -3.36 0.63 -8.43
N THR A 236 -4.16 0.54 -9.51
CA THR A 236 -4.19 -0.61 -10.40
C THR A 236 -3.81 -0.25 -11.86
N PHE A 237 -3.00 0.79 -12.05
CA PHE A 237 -2.48 1.16 -13.36
C PHE A 237 -1.54 0.07 -13.90
N GLY A 238 -1.80 -0.38 -15.14
CA GLY A 238 -1.03 -1.45 -15.77
C GLY A 238 -1.75 -2.80 -15.84
N TYR A 239 -2.81 -3.00 -15.06
CA TYR A 239 -3.58 -4.26 -15.06
C TYR A 239 -4.16 -4.62 -16.42
N GLU A 240 -4.47 -3.64 -17.26
CA GLU A 240 -4.95 -3.85 -18.62
C GLU A 240 -3.92 -4.47 -19.57
N THR A 241 -2.64 -4.47 -19.18
CA THR A 241 -1.55 -5.02 -20.00
C THR A 241 -1.14 -6.44 -19.60
N GLU A 242 -1.59 -6.93 -18.46
CA GLU A 242 -1.08 -8.16 -17.86
C GLU A 242 -1.71 -9.43 -18.36
N LEU A 243 -2.94 -9.33 -18.79
CA LEU A 243 -3.75 -10.48 -19.06
C LEU A 243 -4.08 -10.51 -20.55
N GLU A 244 -3.85 -11.67 -21.20
CA GLU A 244 -4.29 -11.92 -22.58
C GLU A 244 -5.82 -11.75 -22.71
N ASP A 245 -6.55 -11.95 -21.60
CA ASP A 245 -7.98 -11.71 -21.48
C ASP A 245 -8.23 -10.96 -20.15
N PRO A 246 -8.16 -9.60 -20.18
CA PRO A 246 -8.31 -8.81 -18.97
C PRO A 246 -9.70 -9.04 -18.35
N PRO A 247 -9.76 -9.27 -17.03
CA PRO A 247 -11.03 -9.48 -16.37
C PRO A 247 -11.90 -8.20 -16.46
N PHE A 248 -13.21 -8.36 -16.35
CA PHE A 248 -14.20 -7.28 -16.48
C PHE A 248 -13.95 -6.07 -15.56
N TRP A 249 -13.19 -6.23 -14.49
CA TRP A 249 -12.81 -5.17 -13.56
C TRP A 249 -11.57 -4.38 -14.04
N ALA A 250 -10.75 -4.91 -14.93
CA ALA A 250 -9.62 -4.19 -15.52
C ALA A 250 -10.12 -3.20 -16.58
N ARG A 251 -10.21 -1.93 -16.21
CA ARG A 251 -10.63 -0.88 -17.13
C ARG A 251 -9.56 -0.61 -18.19
N PRO A 252 -9.97 -0.22 -19.41
CA PRO A 252 -9.04 0.27 -20.43
C PRO A 252 -8.20 1.46 -19.90
N ARG A 253 -6.93 1.49 -20.29
CA ARG A 253 -5.95 2.54 -19.91
C ARG A 253 -6.53 3.96 -19.99
N LYS A 254 -7.17 4.27 -21.12
CA LYS A 254 -7.74 5.59 -21.34
C LYS A 254 -8.85 5.95 -20.32
N GLU A 255 -9.75 5.03 -20.04
CA GLU A 255 -10.83 5.26 -19.08
C GLU A 255 -10.30 5.48 -17.66
N ARG A 256 -9.26 4.76 -17.30
CA ARG A 256 -8.56 4.86 -16.01
C ARG A 256 -7.89 6.22 -15.88
N LEU A 257 -7.15 6.64 -16.91
CA LEU A 257 -6.51 7.96 -16.95
C LEU A 257 -7.54 9.09 -16.91
N ASP A 258 -8.60 9.03 -17.73
CA ASP A 258 -9.67 10.03 -17.73
C ASP A 258 -10.37 10.14 -16.36
N HIS A 259 -10.56 9.01 -15.68
CA HIS A 259 -11.11 8.97 -14.33
C HIS A 259 -10.20 9.67 -13.33
N PHE A 260 -8.92 9.36 -13.35
CA PHE A 260 -7.92 9.96 -12.49
C PHE A 260 -7.79 11.49 -12.71
N LEU A 261 -7.69 11.90 -13.98
CA LEU A 261 -7.61 13.33 -14.34
C LEU A 261 -8.84 14.11 -13.88
N ARG A 262 -10.03 13.51 -13.99
CA ARG A 262 -11.26 14.12 -13.46
C ARG A 262 -11.15 14.30 -11.94
N PHE A 263 -10.70 13.30 -11.19
CA PHE A 263 -10.58 13.36 -9.74
C PHE A 263 -9.63 14.48 -9.28
N ILE A 264 -8.43 14.57 -9.85
CA ILE A 264 -7.50 15.65 -9.50
C ILE A 264 -8.01 17.02 -9.98
N GLY A 265 -8.69 17.08 -11.13
CA GLY A 265 -9.29 18.30 -11.66
C GLY A 265 -10.46 18.83 -10.81
N GLN A 266 -11.08 18.00 -9.98
CA GLN A 266 -12.08 18.39 -8.99
C GLN A 266 -11.48 18.98 -7.69
N GLY A 267 -10.15 19.11 -7.60
CA GLY A 267 -9.45 19.70 -6.47
C GLY A 267 -9.00 18.70 -5.40
N HIS A 268 -8.99 17.40 -5.71
CA HIS A 268 -8.60 16.34 -4.77
C HIS A 268 -7.16 15.84 -4.95
N LEU A 269 -6.27 16.67 -5.52
CA LEU A 269 -4.87 16.30 -5.74
C LEU A 269 -4.17 15.83 -4.46
N ASP A 270 -4.39 16.53 -3.34
CA ASP A 270 -3.81 16.22 -2.03
C ASP A 270 -4.32 14.89 -1.41
N LYS A 271 -5.39 14.33 -1.97
CA LYS A 271 -5.96 13.05 -1.53
C LYS A 271 -5.56 11.88 -2.42
N ALA A 272 -5.01 12.14 -3.60
CA ALA A 272 -4.65 11.12 -4.56
C ALA A 272 -3.34 10.42 -4.21
N LEU A 273 -3.33 9.10 -4.25
CA LEU A 273 -2.15 8.25 -4.20
C LEU A 273 -2.18 7.31 -5.41
N VAL A 274 -1.03 7.12 -6.06
CA VAL A 274 -0.95 6.43 -7.35
C VAL A 274 0.03 5.28 -7.26
N SER A 275 -0.33 4.11 -7.83
CA SER A 275 0.52 2.94 -7.87
C SER A 275 0.09 1.97 -8.99
N ALA A 276 0.68 0.79 -9.04
CA ALA A 276 0.40 -0.19 -10.08
C ALA A 276 -0.21 -1.50 -9.56
N ASP A 277 -0.18 -1.75 -8.26
CA ASP A 277 -0.54 -3.04 -7.63
C ASP A 277 0.24 -4.20 -8.28
N ALA A 278 1.49 -3.91 -8.69
CA ALA A 278 2.35 -4.86 -9.37
C ALA A 278 2.71 -6.03 -8.45
N ASN A 279 2.75 -7.23 -9.03
CA ASN A 279 3.21 -8.44 -8.34
C ASN A 279 4.51 -8.95 -9.00
N CYS A 280 5.65 -8.68 -8.37
CA CYS A 280 6.95 -9.00 -8.94
C CYS A 280 7.16 -10.51 -9.17
N SER A 281 6.64 -11.34 -8.27
CA SER A 281 6.75 -12.81 -8.34
C SER A 281 5.45 -13.47 -7.87
N PRO A 282 4.43 -13.58 -8.74
CA PRO A 282 3.15 -14.19 -8.39
C PRO A 282 3.31 -15.62 -7.86
N LEU A 283 2.61 -15.93 -6.76
CA LEU A 283 2.65 -17.24 -6.11
C LEU A 283 1.35 -18.00 -6.39
N GLY A 284 1.45 -19.17 -7.00
CA GLY A 284 0.32 -20.10 -7.19
C GLY A 284 -0.74 -19.64 -8.20
N TRP A 285 -0.42 -18.70 -9.09
CA TRP A 285 -1.32 -18.22 -10.13
C TRP A 285 -0.77 -18.55 -11.52
N PRO A 286 -1.27 -19.63 -12.15
CA PRO A 286 -0.83 -19.99 -13.49
C PRO A 286 -1.22 -18.90 -14.51
N GLY A 287 -0.27 -18.53 -15.35
CA GLY A 287 -0.51 -17.58 -16.46
C GLY A 287 -0.55 -16.10 -16.07
N VAL A 288 -0.42 -15.75 -14.81
CA VAL A 288 -0.22 -14.36 -14.40
C VAL A 288 1.26 -14.03 -14.57
N ARG A 289 1.55 -13.15 -15.52
CA ARG A 289 2.93 -12.66 -15.78
C ARG A 289 3.23 -11.50 -14.86
N GLY A 290 2.79 -11.25 -13.81
CA GLY A 290 3.04 -10.12 -12.93
C GLY A 290 3.56 -8.90 -13.67
N HIS A 291 2.80 -7.82 -13.71
CA HIS A 291 3.27 -6.58 -14.29
C HIS A 291 4.33 -5.95 -13.41
N THR A 292 5.08 -5.09 -13.99
CA THR A 292 6.15 -4.43 -13.29
C THR A 292 5.70 -3.05 -12.84
N VAL A 293 6.09 -2.67 -11.64
CA VAL A 293 6.00 -1.31 -11.12
C VAL A 293 6.59 -0.25 -12.08
N ASN A 294 7.43 -0.67 -13.01
CA ASN A 294 8.03 0.20 -14.01
C ASN A 294 7.02 0.82 -14.97
N TYR A 295 5.81 0.26 -15.06
CA TYR A 295 4.67 0.87 -15.76
C TYR A 295 4.44 2.33 -15.33
N LEU A 296 4.71 2.66 -14.07
CA LEU A 296 4.61 4.04 -13.58
C LEU A 296 5.50 5.00 -14.38
N PHE A 297 6.69 4.57 -14.78
CA PHE A 297 7.67 5.38 -15.52
C PHE A 297 7.56 5.25 -17.04
N GLU A 298 7.28 4.05 -17.49
CA GLU A 298 7.28 3.72 -18.93
C GLU A 298 5.99 4.20 -19.60
N ASP A 299 4.88 4.22 -18.87
CA ASP A 299 3.56 4.50 -19.39
C ASP A 299 2.84 5.66 -18.66
N LEU A 300 2.62 5.53 -17.34
CA LEU A 300 1.72 6.44 -16.64
C LEU A 300 2.25 7.88 -16.55
N ILE A 301 3.49 8.07 -16.12
CA ILE A 301 4.09 9.42 -16.04
C ILE A 301 4.13 10.10 -17.42
N PRO A 302 4.55 9.42 -18.51
CA PRO A 302 4.39 9.96 -19.87
C PRO A 302 2.96 10.33 -20.24
N ASP A 303 1.97 9.50 -19.89
CA ASP A 303 0.56 9.80 -20.17
C ASP A 303 0.07 11.04 -19.44
N LEU A 304 0.43 11.20 -18.17
CA LEU A 304 0.10 12.40 -17.38
C LEU A 304 0.69 13.65 -18.02
N ARG A 305 1.95 13.61 -18.46
CA ARG A 305 2.61 14.71 -19.18
C ARG A 305 1.90 15.05 -20.49
N ASN A 306 1.56 14.02 -21.27
CA ASN A 306 0.84 14.17 -22.54
C ASN A 306 -0.58 14.74 -22.31
N ALA A 307 -1.19 14.48 -21.18
CA ALA A 307 -2.46 15.06 -20.76
C ALA A 307 -2.35 16.50 -20.20
N GLY A 308 -1.13 17.05 -20.13
CA GLY A 308 -0.87 18.42 -19.67
C GLY A 308 -0.68 18.56 -18.16
N VAL A 309 -0.47 17.46 -17.44
CA VAL A 309 -0.12 17.49 -16.01
C VAL A 309 1.32 17.96 -15.85
N ASP A 310 1.54 18.99 -15.04
CA ASP A 310 2.85 19.60 -14.83
C ASP A 310 3.73 18.78 -13.84
N GLU A 311 5.04 19.05 -13.86
CA GLU A 311 6.02 18.35 -13.03
C GLU A 311 5.79 18.57 -11.52
N THR A 312 5.22 19.70 -11.12
CA THR A 312 4.86 19.97 -9.71
C THR A 312 3.77 19.01 -9.26
N THR A 313 2.75 18.86 -10.08
CA THR A 313 1.65 17.90 -9.82
C THR A 313 2.17 16.46 -9.80
N ILE A 314 3.06 16.09 -10.74
CA ILE A 314 3.70 14.76 -10.76
C ILE A 314 4.52 14.55 -9.47
N THR A 315 5.30 15.54 -9.04
CA THR A 315 6.03 15.46 -7.77
C THR A 315 5.10 15.27 -6.59
N THR A 316 4.01 16.03 -6.53
CA THR A 316 2.99 15.88 -5.48
C THR A 316 2.44 14.46 -5.43
N LEU A 317 2.11 13.87 -6.58
CA LEU A 317 1.52 12.53 -6.67
C LEU A 317 2.45 11.40 -6.26
N PHE A 318 3.70 11.46 -6.68
CA PHE A 318 4.63 10.33 -6.52
C PHE A 318 5.66 10.52 -5.39
N VAL A 319 5.77 11.72 -4.82
CA VAL A 319 6.73 12.02 -3.75
C VAL A 319 6.04 12.60 -2.53
N ASP A 320 5.36 13.75 -2.63
CA ASP A 320 4.88 14.49 -1.46
C ASP A 320 3.71 13.79 -0.76
N ASN A 321 2.67 13.41 -1.51
CA ASN A 321 1.51 12.72 -0.95
C ASN A 321 1.86 11.38 -0.31
N PRO A 322 2.66 10.50 -0.98
CA PRO A 322 3.09 9.25 -0.34
C PRO A 322 3.98 9.46 0.89
N ALA A 323 4.89 10.43 0.86
CA ALA A 323 5.75 10.73 2.01
C ALA A 323 4.94 11.21 3.22
N ASP A 324 3.96 12.10 3.01
CA ASP A 324 3.05 12.57 4.06
C ASP A 324 2.19 11.41 4.60
N PHE A 325 1.64 10.57 3.71
CA PHE A 325 0.82 9.42 4.11
C PHE A 325 1.60 8.39 4.93
N LEU A 326 2.81 8.03 4.49
CA LEU A 326 3.62 6.97 5.12
C LEU A 326 4.29 7.41 6.43
N THR A 327 4.42 8.71 6.66
CA THR A 327 5.04 9.25 7.87
C THR A 327 4.31 8.77 9.12
N VAL A 328 5.07 8.22 10.08
CA VAL A 328 4.55 7.86 11.40
C VAL A 328 4.21 9.14 12.17
N GLN A 329 2.96 9.27 12.56
CA GLN A 329 2.49 10.39 13.39
C GLN A 329 2.61 10.04 14.87
N ASN A 330 3.26 10.91 15.66
CA ASN A 330 3.45 10.76 17.11
C ASN A 330 2.28 11.39 17.88
#